data_3b4117867cca5e3f0af7986a82e0e17f
#
_entry.id   3b4117867cca5e3f0af7986a82e0e17f
#
_cell.length_a   1.000
_cell.length_b   1.000
_cell.length_c   1.000
_cell.angle_alpha   90.00
_cell.angle_beta   90.00
_cell.angle_gamma   90.00
#
_symmetry.space_group_name_H-M   'P 1'
#
loop_
_entity.id
_entity.type
_entity.pdbx_description
1 polymer ?
#
loop_
_entity_poly.entity_id
_entity_poly.type
_entity_poly.pdbx_seq_one_letter_code
_entity_poly.pdbx_strand_id
1 'polypeptide(L)'
;MQEALDDLRKKWESEADWPDIIYSMQHRIGLNSGKMVTGNMGSEMRMNYTMMGDTVNLAARLESSAKQYGVYNFVGENIYETAKDKYMFRFLDFVRVKGKNVPVKVYELVSAKETADNDMVNLVKTFEDGLDQYYQQDWDKALALFKKAEDMEDHFTSRNTTPSAIYIDRCMMFKNNPPGQDWDGVWTMTSK
;
A
#
# COMPACT_ATOMS: atom_id res chain seq x y z
N MET A 1 -7.28 13.56 -1.68
CA MET A 1 -8.51 12.70 -1.66
C MET A 1 -8.74 12.10 -0.29
N GLN A 2 -7.74 11.52 0.39
CA GLN A 2 -7.93 11.00 1.77
C GLN A 2 -8.33 12.13 2.72
N GLU A 3 -7.54 13.21 2.79
CA GLU A 3 -7.85 14.40 3.58
C GLU A 3 -9.25 14.95 3.30
N ALA A 4 -9.63 15.07 2.01
CA ALA A 4 -10.95 15.53 1.63
C ALA A 4 -12.08 14.58 2.10
N LEU A 5 -11.82 13.27 2.15
CA LEU A 5 -12.78 12.31 2.69
C LEU A 5 -12.90 12.42 4.22
N ASP A 6 -11.79 12.67 4.91
CA ASP A 6 -11.78 12.90 6.35
C ASP A 6 -12.59 14.16 6.71
N ASP A 7 -12.42 15.24 5.95
CA ASP A 7 -13.19 16.47 6.13
C ASP A 7 -14.68 16.26 5.84
N LEU A 8 -15.00 15.49 4.79
CA LEU A 8 -16.39 15.14 4.47
C LEU A 8 -17.03 14.29 5.57
N ARG A 9 -16.31 13.32 6.13
CA ARG A 9 -16.83 12.52 7.25
C ARG A 9 -17.14 13.37 8.47
N LYS A 10 -16.24 14.27 8.87
CA LYS A 10 -16.49 15.22 9.98
C LYS A 10 -17.73 16.08 9.71
N LYS A 11 -17.89 16.54 8.47
CA LYS A 11 -19.09 17.30 8.06
C LYS A 11 -20.35 16.46 8.19
N TRP A 12 -20.38 15.25 7.63
CA TRP A 12 -21.53 14.35 7.68
C TRP A 12 -21.89 13.95 9.11
N GLU A 13 -20.90 13.70 9.97
CA GLU A 13 -21.11 13.46 11.40
C GLU A 13 -21.80 14.66 12.08
N SER A 14 -21.41 15.90 11.72
CA SER A 14 -22.04 17.11 12.28
C SER A 14 -23.48 17.33 11.79
N GLU A 15 -23.81 16.87 10.60
CA GLU A 15 -25.15 16.95 10.01
C GLU A 15 -26.12 15.91 10.63
N ALA A 16 -25.58 14.75 11.07
CA ALA A 16 -26.30 13.63 11.68
C ALA A 16 -27.48 13.06 10.88
N ASP A 17 -27.51 13.30 9.57
CA ASP A 17 -28.63 12.98 8.66
C ASP A 17 -28.31 11.78 7.75
N TRP A 18 -27.13 11.18 7.92
CA TRP A 18 -26.60 10.15 7.03
C TRP A 18 -26.63 8.76 7.67
N PRO A 19 -26.79 7.68 6.91
CA PRO A 19 -26.64 6.32 7.43
C PRO A 19 -25.23 6.08 8.01
N ASP A 20 -25.14 5.29 9.07
CA ASP A 20 -23.89 5.00 9.81
C ASP A 20 -22.71 4.58 8.91
N ILE A 21 -23.00 3.85 7.82
CA ILE A 21 -21.98 3.41 6.86
C ILE A 21 -21.21 4.57 6.21
N ILE A 22 -21.85 5.74 6.09
CA ILE A 22 -21.24 6.94 5.48
C ILE A 22 -20.09 7.45 6.37
N TYR A 23 -20.24 7.41 7.69
CA TYR A 23 -19.26 7.88 8.66
C TYR A 23 -18.00 7.00 8.69
N SER A 24 -18.11 5.74 8.25
CA SER A 24 -16.99 4.79 8.16
C SER A 24 -16.48 4.56 6.72
N MET A 25 -16.97 5.34 5.74
CA MET A 25 -16.58 5.19 4.35
C MET A 25 -15.08 5.40 4.15
N GLN A 26 -14.45 4.47 3.45
CA GLN A 26 -13.02 4.51 3.11
C GLN A 26 -12.86 4.24 1.61
N HIS A 27 -11.78 4.74 1.02
CA HIS A 27 -11.43 4.38 -0.34
C HIS A 27 -9.96 3.96 -0.44
N ARG A 28 -9.66 3.11 -1.41
CA ARG A 28 -8.32 2.69 -1.77
C ARG A 28 -8.04 3.07 -3.21
N ILE A 29 -6.79 3.40 -3.49
CA ILE A 29 -6.31 3.82 -4.81
C ILE A 29 -5.09 2.99 -5.16
N GLY A 30 -5.13 2.29 -6.29
CA GLY A 30 -3.98 1.64 -6.91
C GLY A 30 -3.43 2.53 -8.03
N LEU A 31 -2.18 2.96 -7.91
CA LEU A 31 -1.53 3.83 -8.88
C LEU A 31 -0.44 3.09 -9.63
N ASN A 32 -0.55 3.07 -10.95
CA ASN A 32 0.49 2.54 -11.82
C ASN A 32 0.52 3.31 -13.15
N SER A 33 1.66 3.31 -13.83
CA SER A 33 1.83 3.94 -15.13
C SER A 33 2.51 3.00 -16.14
N GLY A 34 2.23 3.20 -17.42
CA GLY A 34 2.83 2.43 -18.50
C GLY A 34 1.96 2.44 -19.77
N LYS A 35 2.37 1.68 -20.76
CA LYS A 35 1.65 1.56 -22.03
C LYS A 35 0.32 0.84 -21.84
N MET A 36 -0.74 1.35 -22.47
CA MET A 36 -2.07 0.77 -22.49
C MET A 36 -2.74 1.02 -23.83
N VAL A 37 -3.76 0.23 -24.15
CA VAL A 37 -4.63 0.42 -25.29
C VAL A 37 -5.95 0.99 -24.80
N THR A 38 -6.41 2.06 -25.45
CA THR A 38 -7.70 2.69 -25.15
C THR A 38 -8.60 2.64 -26.37
N GLY A 39 -9.89 2.44 -26.19
CA GLY A 39 -10.86 2.42 -27.28
C GLY A 39 -12.21 1.88 -26.86
N ASN A 40 -13.12 1.86 -27.83
CA ASN A 40 -14.42 1.19 -27.67
C ASN A 40 -14.22 -0.33 -27.72
N MET A 41 -14.64 -1.00 -26.65
CA MET A 41 -14.54 -2.45 -26.51
C MET A 41 -15.88 -3.01 -26.07
N GLY A 42 -16.26 -4.15 -26.63
CA GLY A 42 -17.52 -4.79 -26.34
C GLY A 42 -18.08 -5.55 -27.55
N SER A 43 -19.38 -5.78 -27.51
CA SER A 43 -20.15 -6.37 -28.59
C SER A 43 -20.92 -5.28 -29.35
N GLU A 44 -21.52 -5.65 -30.52
CA GLU A 44 -22.38 -4.74 -31.28
C GLU A 44 -23.56 -4.18 -30.45
N MET A 45 -24.02 -4.93 -29.46
CA MET A 45 -25.11 -4.52 -28.58
C MET A 45 -24.67 -3.64 -27.38
N ARG A 46 -23.40 -3.72 -26.98
CA ARG A 46 -22.90 -2.95 -25.83
C ARG A 46 -21.41 -2.65 -26.00
N MET A 47 -21.12 -1.40 -26.23
CA MET A 47 -19.76 -0.85 -26.32
C MET A 47 -19.46 0.02 -25.12
N ASN A 48 -18.27 -0.14 -24.55
CA ASN A 48 -17.74 0.77 -23.50
C ASN A 48 -16.38 1.28 -23.95
N TYR A 49 -16.16 2.58 -23.81
CA TYR A 49 -14.82 3.13 -23.95
C TYR A 49 -14.01 2.75 -22.70
N THR A 50 -12.95 1.99 -22.89
CA THR A 50 -12.18 1.43 -21.77
C THR A 50 -10.70 1.33 -22.09
N MET A 51 -9.93 0.94 -21.07
CA MET A 51 -8.49 0.76 -21.13
C MET A 51 -8.14 -0.70 -20.93
N MET A 52 -7.20 -1.22 -21.71
CA MET A 52 -6.68 -2.58 -21.58
C MET A 52 -5.15 -2.58 -21.58
N GLY A 53 -4.59 -3.52 -20.83
CA GLY A 53 -3.15 -3.75 -20.77
C GLY A 53 -2.70 -4.25 -19.40
N ASP A 54 -1.50 -4.80 -19.35
CA ASP A 54 -0.87 -5.27 -18.11
C ASP A 54 -0.75 -4.16 -17.07
N THR A 55 -0.50 -2.94 -17.52
CA THR A 55 -0.40 -1.74 -16.68
C THR A 55 -1.72 -1.45 -15.96
N VAL A 56 -2.83 -1.54 -16.66
CA VAL A 56 -4.18 -1.32 -16.10
C VAL A 56 -4.52 -2.43 -15.11
N ASN A 57 -4.25 -3.69 -15.50
CA ASN A 57 -4.45 -4.84 -14.63
C ASN A 57 -3.60 -4.77 -13.35
N LEU A 58 -2.37 -4.26 -13.44
CA LEU A 58 -1.52 -4.08 -12.28
C LEU A 58 -2.10 -3.01 -11.34
N ALA A 59 -2.57 -1.86 -11.86
CA ALA A 59 -3.21 -0.84 -11.04
C ALA A 59 -4.42 -1.39 -10.25
N ALA A 60 -5.28 -2.18 -10.92
CA ALA A 60 -6.42 -2.81 -10.26
C ALA A 60 -6.00 -3.84 -9.19
N ARG A 61 -4.89 -4.57 -9.43
CA ARG A 61 -4.33 -5.49 -8.42
C ARG A 61 -3.72 -4.74 -7.24
N LEU A 62 -3.04 -3.63 -7.48
CA LEU A 62 -2.52 -2.77 -6.41
C LEU A 62 -3.66 -2.26 -5.54
N GLU A 63 -4.76 -1.76 -6.12
CA GLU A 63 -5.93 -1.31 -5.37
C GLU A 63 -6.48 -2.43 -4.47
N SER A 64 -6.76 -3.59 -5.05
CA SER A 64 -7.33 -4.72 -4.29
C SER A 64 -6.38 -5.27 -3.22
N SER A 65 -5.06 -5.17 -3.44
CA SER A 65 -4.02 -5.63 -2.51
C SER A 65 -3.70 -4.61 -1.40
N ALA A 66 -4.04 -3.34 -1.59
CA ALA A 66 -3.81 -2.29 -0.59
C ALA A 66 -4.41 -2.64 0.78
N LYS A 67 -5.53 -3.36 0.79
CA LYS A 67 -6.16 -3.90 2.00
C LYS A 67 -5.22 -4.80 2.81
N GLN A 68 -4.39 -5.61 2.13
CA GLN A 68 -3.49 -6.56 2.79
C GLN A 68 -2.30 -5.88 3.47
N TYR A 69 -1.99 -4.65 3.05
CA TYR A 69 -0.91 -3.82 3.63
C TYR A 69 -1.44 -2.70 4.53
N GLY A 70 -2.76 -2.62 4.71
CA GLY A 70 -3.36 -1.55 5.51
C GLY A 70 -3.14 -0.15 4.96
N VAL A 71 -2.94 -0.01 3.63
CA VAL A 71 -2.67 1.28 2.99
C VAL A 71 -3.83 1.75 2.12
N TYR A 72 -3.94 3.06 1.96
CA TYR A 72 -4.98 3.67 1.11
C TYR A 72 -4.50 3.93 -0.31
N ASN A 73 -3.23 4.35 -0.48
CA ASN A 73 -2.63 4.69 -1.76
C ASN A 73 -1.49 3.72 -2.06
N PHE A 74 -1.77 2.69 -2.86
CA PHE A 74 -0.80 1.65 -3.18
C PHE A 74 -0.20 1.89 -4.57
N VAL A 75 1.12 1.99 -4.66
CA VAL A 75 1.82 2.58 -5.79
C VAL A 75 2.83 1.60 -6.37
N GLY A 76 2.81 1.45 -7.71
CA GLY A 76 3.81 0.68 -8.44
C GLY A 76 5.12 1.46 -8.66
N GLU A 77 6.21 0.74 -8.90
CA GLU A 77 7.56 1.27 -9.06
C GLU A 77 7.66 2.39 -10.12
N ASN A 78 6.94 2.28 -11.24
CA ASN A 78 6.98 3.30 -12.30
C ASN A 78 6.48 4.68 -11.84
N ILE A 79 5.47 4.71 -10.98
CA ILE A 79 4.96 5.97 -10.40
C ILE A 79 5.97 6.51 -9.38
N TYR A 80 6.51 5.62 -8.51
CA TYR A 80 7.55 6.00 -7.57
C TYR A 80 8.72 6.68 -8.27
N GLU A 81 9.30 6.06 -9.30
CA GLU A 81 10.44 6.61 -10.04
C GLU A 81 10.15 7.98 -10.67
N THR A 82 8.92 8.20 -11.11
CA THR A 82 8.52 9.46 -11.73
C THR A 82 8.22 10.57 -10.72
N ALA A 83 7.77 10.22 -9.52
CA ALA A 83 7.21 11.16 -8.57
C ALA A 83 8.02 11.33 -7.26
N LYS A 84 9.05 10.49 -7.04
CA LYS A 84 9.85 10.46 -5.80
C LYS A 84 10.50 11.79 -5.41
N ASP A 85 10.71 12.71 -6.35
CA ASP A 85 11.31 14.01 -6.06
C ASP A 85 10.32 14.97 -5.38
N LYS A 86 9.01 14.80 -5.65
CA LYS A 86 7.93 15.67 -5.15
C LYS A 86 7.14 15.06 -4.00
N TYR A 87 7.09 13.73 -3.92
CA TYR A 87 6.28 13.01 -2.94
C TYR A 87 7.13 12.12 -2.06
N MET A 88 6.68 11.93 -0.84
CA MET A 88 7.24 10.97 0.10
C MET A 88 6.53 9.63 -0.08
N PHE A 89 7.32 8.59 -0.25
CA PHE A 89 6.86 7.22 -0.35
C PHE A 89 7.48 6.38 0.76
N ARG A 90 6.78 5.35 1.18
CA ARG A 90 7.29 4.27 2.02
C ARG A 90 7.38 3.01 1.16
N PHE A 91 8.57 2.45 1.01
CA PHE A 91 8.71 1.14 0.38
C PHE A 91 8.02 0.09 1.25
N LEU A 92 7.20 -0.75 0.64
CA LEU A 92 6.43 -1.75 1.38
C LEU A 92 6.95 -3.16 1.17
N ASP A 93 7.13 -3.60 -0.08
CA ASP A 93 7.44 -5.00 -0.32
C ASP A 93 7.90 -5.26 -1.78
N PHE A 94 8.46 -6.45 -1.99
CA PHE A 94 8.55 -7.09 -3.30
C PHE A 94 7.41 -8.07 -3.44
N VAL A 95 6.51 -7.82 -4.40
CA VAL A 95 5.28 -8.59 -4.56
C VAL A 95 5.28 -9.34 -5.87
N ARG A 96 5.07 -10.66 -5.81
CA ARG A 96 4.80 -11.46 -7.00
C ARG A 96 3.30 -11.47 -7.25
N VAL A 97 2.88 -10.73 -8.29
CA VAL A 97 1.48 -10.72 -8.71
C VAL A 97 1.16 -11.96 -9.55
N LYS A 98 -0.02 -12.54 -9.36
CA LYS A 98 -0.45 -13.74 -10.09
C LYS A 98 -0.28 -13.57 -11.60
N GLY A 99 0.45 -14.47 -12.24
CA GLY A 99 0.73 -14.47 -13.68
C GLY A 99 1.97 -13.68 -14.10
N LYS A 100 2.77 -13.13 -13.16
CA LYS A 100 4.10 -12.57 -13.43
C LYS A 100 5.15 -13.28 -12.58
N ASN A 101 6.25 -13.70 -13.21
CA ASN A 101 7.36 -14.35 -12.50
C ASN A 101 8.32 -13.34 -11.86
N VAL A 102 8.34 -12.11 -12.38
CA VAL A 102 9.21 -11.04 -11.86
C VAL A 102 8.48 -10.29 -10.76
N PRO A 103 9.05 -10.22 -9.54
CA PRO A 103 8.51 -9.40 -8.48
C PRO A 103 8.51 -7.92 -8.86
N VAL A 104 7.52 -7.18 -8.39
CA VAL A 104 7.44 -5.73 -8.55
C VAL A 104 7.57 -5.07 -7.19
N LYS A 105 8.29 -3.97 -7.12
CA LYS A 105 8.33 -3.13 -5.93
C LYS A 105 7.03 -2.37 -5.79
N VAL A 106 6.55 -2.33 -4.57
CA VAL A 106 5.32 -1.61 -4.22
C VAL A 106 5.57 -0.65 -3.08
N TYR A 107 4.87 0.46 -3.14
CA TYR A 107 5.07 1.59 -2.23
C TYR A 107 3.73 2.10 -1.72
N GLU A 108 3.75 2.73 -0.58
CA GLU A 108 2.69 3.63 -0.15
C GLU A 108 3.05 5.07 -0.51
N LEU A 109 2.11 5.82 -1.06
CA LEU A 109 2.21 7.27 -1.16
C LEU A 109 1.76 7.86 0.19
N VAL A 110 2.71 8.42 0.93
CA VAL A 110 2.50 8.95 2.28
C VAL A 110 1.99 10.39 2.23
N SER A 111 2.75 11.30 1.62
CA SER A 111 2.40 12.73 1.53
C SER A 111 3.14 13.43 0.40
N ALA A 112 2.82 14.69 0.13
CA ALA A 112 3.74 15.56 -0.58
C ALA A 112 4.95 15.90 0.31
N LYS A 113 6.15 16.01 -0.25
CA LYS A 113 7.36 16.35 0.53
C LYS A 113 7.27 17.72 1.21
N GLU A 114 6.52 18.64 0.60
CA GLU A 114 6.31 19.98 1.13
C GLU A 114 5.46 19.98 2.42
N THR A 115 4.63 18.97 2.62
CA THR A 115 3.73 18.83 3.79
C THR A 115 4.18 17.74 4.75
N ALA A 116 5.26 17.01 4.43
CA ALA A 116 5.81 15.97 5.27
C ALA A 116 6.42 16.58 6.55
N ASP A 117 5.94 16.13 7.70
CA ASP A 117 6.54 16.47 9.00
C ASP A 117 7.65 15.49 9.40
N ASN A 118 8.32 15.80 10.50
CA ASN A 118 9.42 14.97 10.99
C ASN A 118 8.96 13.59 11.47
N ASP A 119 7.73 13.46 11.94
CA ASP A 119 7.20 12.22 12.47
C ASP A 119 6.89 11.26 11.32
N MET A 120 6.34 11.76 10.21
CA MET A 120 6.19 10.99 8.97
C MET A 120 7.54 10.51 8.41
N VAL A 121 8.56 11.39 8.40
CA VAL A 121 9.92 11.04 7.95
C VAL A 121 10.52 9.95 8.85
N ASN A 122 10.37 10.09 10.17
CA ASN A 122 10.86 9.11 11.14
C ASN A 122 10.13 7.76 11.03
N LEU A 123 8.81 7.77 10.82
CA LEU A 123 8.02 6.57 10.57
C LEU A 123 8.54 5.81 9.35
N VAL A 124 8.63 6.49 8.20
CA VAL A 124 9.09 5.87 6.94
C VAL A 124 10.49 5.28 7.12
N LYS A 125 11.43 6.06 7.68
CA LYS A 125 12.80 5.59 7.92
C LYS A 125 12.85 4.38 8.87
N THR A 126 12.14 4.45 10.00
CA THR A 126 12.14 3.35 10.99
C THR A 126 11.56 2.09 10.41
N PHE A 127 10.50 2.21 9.59
CA PHE A 127 9.89 1.08 8.90
C PHE A 127 10.85 0.47 7.87
N GLU A 128 11.52 1.28 7.04
CA GLU A 128 12.47 0.82 6.03
C GLU A 128 13.73 0.20 6.66
N ASP A 129 14.24 0.77 7.78
CA ASP A 129 15.29 0.14 8.58
C ASP A 129 14.83 -1.25 9.11
N GLY A 130 13.55 -1.39 9.46
CA GLY A 130 12.93 -2.66 9.83
C GLY A 130 12.90 -3.67 8.69
N LEU A 131 12.58 -3.22 7.46
CA LEU A 131 12.62 -4.06 6.26
C LEU A 131 14.02 -4.56 5.94
N ASP A 132 15.04 -3.72 6.13
CA ASP A 132 16.44 -4.14 5.92
C ASP A 132 16.82 -5.30 6.85
N GLN A 133 16.40 -5.26 8.13
CA GLN A 133 16.63 -6.36 9.07
C GLN A 133 15.77 -7.59 8.71
N TYR A 134 14.53 -7.38 8.25
CA TYR A 134 13.63 -8.43 7.81
C TYR A 134 14.21 -9.22 6.63
N TYR A 135 14.73 -8.54 5.62
CA TYR A 135 15.38 -9.20 4.48
C TYR A 135 16.71 -9.88 4.83
N GLN A 136 17.37 -9.45 5.91
CA GLN A 136 18.53 -10.14 6.49
C GLN A 136 18.14 -11.32 7.39
N GLN A 137 16.86 -11.59 7.57
CA GLN A 137 16.30 -12.59 8.47
C GLN A 137 16.66 -12.37 9.95
N ASP A 138 17.01 -11.15 10.34
CA ASP A 138 17.18 -10.76 11.75
C ASP A 138 15.82 -10.37 12.34
N TRP A 139 15.00 -11.39 12.62
CA TRP A 139 13.61 -11.21 13.04
C TRP A 139 13.45 -10.43 14.33
N ASP A 140 14.41 -10.52 15.26
CA ASP A 140 14.35 -9.83 16.54
C ASP A 140 14.56 -8.31 16.36
N LYS A 141 15.55 -7.92 15.57
CA LYS A 141 15.79 -6.50 15.27
C LYS A 141 14.67 -5.93 14.40
N ALA A 142 14.24 -6.67 13.38
CA ALA A 142 13.11 -6.27 12.54
C ALA A 142 11.86 -6.03 13.37
N LEU A 143 11.52 -6.96 14.27
CA LEU A 143 10.36 -6.86 15.16
C LEU A 143 10.44 -5.63 16.07
N ALA A 144 11.62 -5.33 16.63
CA ALA A 144 11.81 -4.14 17.47
C ALA A 144 11.58 -2.84 16.69
N LEU A 145 12.08 -2.78 15.44
CA LEU A 145 11.92 -1.61 14.57
C LEU A 145 10.46 -1.44 14.10
N PHE A 146 9.79 -2.53 13.70
CA PHE A 146 8.38 -2.45 13.31
C PHE A 146 7.45 -2.09 14.46
N LYS A 147 7.72 -2.53 15.69
CA LYS A 147 6.97 -2.07 16.87
C LYS A 147 7.16 -0.58 17.11
N LYS A 148 8.40 -0.08 16.98
CA LYS A 148 8.67 1.35 17.08
C LYS A 148 7.99 2.15 15.97
N ALA A 149 7.93 1.60 14.74
CA ALA A 149 7.20 2.22 13.63
C ALA A 149 5.70 2.20 13.88
N GLU A 150 5.15 1.12 14.45
CA GLU A 150 3.72 1.00 14.78
C GLU A 150 3.26 2.08 15.76
N ASP A 151 4.09 2.41 16.75
CA ASP A 151 3.80 3.50 17.71
C ASP A 151 3.73 4.88 17.03
N MET A 152 4.17 5.00 15.77
CA MET A 152 4.14 6.24 14.97
C MET A 152 3.09 6.21 13.84
N GLU A 153 2.28 5.16 13.72
CA GLU A 153 1.29 5.01 12.63
C GLU A 153 -0.01 5.82 12.82
N ASP A 154 -0.11 6.63 13.84
CA ASP A 154 -1.28 7.44 14.19
C ASP A 154 -1.62 8.57 13.20
N HIS A 155 -0.67 8.95 12.32
CA HIS A 155 -0.90 9.90 11.23
C HIS A 155 -2.01 9.48 10.26
N PHE A 156 -2.28 8.19 10.16
CA PHE A 156 -3.27 7.65 9.24
C PHE A 156 -4.48 7.14 10.02
N THR A 157 -5.41 8.03 10.29
CA THR A 157 -6.65 7.70 11.00
C THR A 157 -7.50 6.67 10.26
N SER A 158 -8.29 5.89 11.00
CA SER A 158 -9.28 4.94 10.46
C SER A 158 -8.72 3.73 9.71
N ARG A 159 -7.45 3.38 9.85
CA ARG A 159 -6.89 2.12 9.33
C ARG A 159 -7.31 0.95 10.24
N ASN A 160 -7.73 -0.16 9.63
CA ASN A 160 -8.01 -1.40 10.37
C ASN A 160 -6.73 -2.16 10.73
N THR A 161 -5.66 -1.91 9.99
CA THR A 161 -4.31 -2.44 10.19
C THR A 161 -3.31 -1.49 9.55
N THR A 162 -2.05 -1.63 9.90
CA THR A 162 -0.95 -0.80 9.41
C THR A 162 0.11 -1.67 8.74
N PRO A 163 0.95 -1.13 7.87
CA PRO A 163 2.09 -1.87 7.35
C PRO A 163 2.99 -2.42 8.46
N SER A 164 3.22 -1.65 9.51
CA SER A 164 4.05 -2.07 10.65
C SER A 164 3.47 -3.26 11.39
N ALA A 165 2.16 -3.28 11.67
CA ALA A 165 1.47 -4.41 12.30
C ALA A 165 1.60 -5.70 11.44
N ILE A 166 1.45 -5.58 10.13
CA ILE A 166 1.58 -6.73 9.22
C ILE A 166 3.00 -7.32 9.27
N TYR A 167 4.02 -6.48 9.31
CA TYR A 167 5.40 -6.95 9.39
C TYR A 167 5.76 -7.49 10.77
N ILE A 168 5.14 -6.99 11.85
CA ILE A 168 5.21 -7.59 13.18
C ILE A 168 4.70 -9.04 13.13
N ASP A 169 3.53 -9.27 12.54
CA ASP A 169 2.95 -10.61 12.40
C ASP A 169 3.82 -11.53 11.54
N ARG A 170 4.36 -11.02 10.42
CA ARG A 170 5.28 -11.77 9.55
C ARG A 170 6.57 -12.14 10.29
N CYS A 171 7.18 -11.23 11.04
CA CYS A 171 8.37 -11.50 11.85
C CYS A 171 8.09 -12.59 12.89
N MET A 172 6.96 -12.53 13.59
CA MET A 172 6.57 -13.54 14.56
C MET A 172 6.35 -14.91 13.91
N MET A 173 5.72 -14.94 12.73
CA MET A 173 5.53 -16.16 11.95
C MET A 173 6.86 -16.77 11.52
N PHE A 174 7.78 -15.97 10.95
CA PHE A 174 9.07 -16.45 10.48
C PHE A 174 10.06 -16.79 11.60
N LYS A 175 9.93 -16.18 12.77
CA LYS A 175 10.67 -16.56 13.96
C LYS A 175 10.32 -17.99 14.41
N ASN A 176 9.04 -18.36 14.27
CA ASN A 176 8.57 -19.71 14.62
C ASN A 176 8.80 -20.72 13.47
N ASN A 177 8.76 -20.27 12.22
CA ASN A 177 8.91 -21.07 11.00
C ASN A 177 9.81 -20.35 9.98
N PRO A 178 11.13 -20.38 10.16
CA PRO A 178 12.06 -19.68 9.28
C PRO A 178 11.94 -20.15 7.82
N PRO A 179 11.96 -19.23 6.84
CA PRO A 179 11.73 -19.56 5.43
C PRO A 179 12.91 -20.29 4.75
N GLY A 180 14.04 -20.45 5.45
CA GLY A 180 15.24 -21.10 4.90
C GLY A 180 16.22 -20.12 4.23
N GLN A 181 17.40 -20.65 3.81
CA GLN A 181 18.46 -19.82 3.23
C GLN A 181 18.16 -19.36 1.80
N ASP A 182 17.34 -20.10 1.06
CA ASP A 182 16.97 -19.80 -0.33
C ASP A 182 15.78 -18.84 -0.45
N TRP A 183 15.38 -18.22 0.65
CA TRP A 183 14.26 -17.29 0.64
C TRP A 183 14.61 -16.01 -0.13
N ASP A 184 13.79 -15.69 -1.13
CA ASP A 184 13.98 -14.55 -2.02
C ASP A 184 13.43 -13.22 -1.48
N GLY A 185 12.88 -13.20 -0.27
CA GLY A 185 12.27 -12.02 0.34
C GLY A 185 10.91 -11.63 -0.26
N VAL A 186 10.44 -12.33 -1.28
CA VAL A 186 9.24 -11.97 -2.04
C VAL A 186 7.98 -12.53 -1.36
N TRP A 187 7.02 -11.65 -1.13
CA TRP A 187 5.70 -12.07 -0.67
C TRP A 187 4.82 -12.49 -1.84
N THR A 188 4.36 -13.73 -1.81
CA THR A 188 3.43 -14.25 -2.82
C THR A 188 1.98 -14.06 -2.37
N MET A 189 1.25 -13.24 -3.09
CA MET A 189 -0.19 -13.05 -2.83
C MET A 189 -0.97 -14.27 -3.27
N THR A 190 -1.57 -14.99 -2.32
CA THR A 190 -2.32 -16.23 -2.55
C THR A 190 -3.83 -16.01 -2.69
N SER A 191 -4.36 -14.87 -2.26
CA SER A 191 -5.78 -14.52 -2.33
C SER A 191 -6.07 -13.39 -3.32
N LYS A 192 -7.30 -13.43 -3.88
CA LYS A 192 -7.86 -12.31 -4.66
C LYS A 192 -8.49 -11.30 -3.72
#